data_d84de136d04b41a34835c6e5efc1dd00
#
_entry.id   d84de136d04b41a34835c6e5efc1dd00
#
_cell.length_a   1.000
_cell.length_b   1.000
_cell.length_c   1.000
_cell.angle_alpha   90.00
_cell.angle_beta   90.00
_cell.angle_gamma   90.00
#
_symmetry.space_group_name_H-M   'P 1'
#
loop_
_entity.id
_entity.type
_entity.pdbx_description
1 polymer ?
#
loop_
_entity_poly.entity_id
_entity_poly.type
_entity_poly.pdbx_seq_one_letter_code
_entity_poly.pdbx_strand_id
1 'polypeptide(L)'
;MIVVTGTAPRCGTSAMMRLLLSEFPAHSYAEQFPSYVAKEKNPEGFWDVKHSVVFDQEAIPYEEGSVIKLWAPQFKFIDTSKVKLLVIMQRDNFMKQIESIYSCALAEGIPPLSPQDISMMFKNQNHGIQEEFANTTKLRVKMSDLRSKPDDVLTLIKELI
;
A
#
# COMPACT_ATOMS: atom_id res chain seq x y z
N MET A 1 -7.28 12.78 -2.84
CA MET A 1 -7.07 11.34 -2.56
C MET A 1 -5.66 11.14 -2.04
N ILE A 2 -5.52 10.31 -1.04
CA ILE A 2 -4.22 9.84 -0.50
C ILE A 2 -4.00 8.40 -0.98
N VAL A 3 -2.85 8.10 -1.53
CA VAL A 3 -2.47 6.73 -1.89
C VAL A 3 -1.45 6.21 -0.91
N VAL A 4 -1.70 5.04 -0.33
CA VAL A 4 -0.76 4.30 0.52
C VAL A 4 -0.15 3.17 -0.30
N THR A 5 1.15 3.08 -0.29
CA THR A 5 1.90 2.00 -0.90
C THR A 5 3.10 1.61 -0.03
N GLY A 6 3.92 0.71 -0.48
CA GLY A 6 5.14 0.33 0.22
C GLY A 6 6.27 0.01 -0.75
N THR A 7 7.47 -0.08 -0.23
CA THR A 7 8.64 -0.48 -1.03
C THR A 7 8.56 -1.94 -1.49
N ALA A 8 7.84 -2.77 -0.75
CA ALA A 8 7.48 -4.15 -1.05
C ALA A 8 6.41 -4.64 -0.06
N PRO A 9 5.78 -5.81 -0.23
CA PRO A 9 4.89 -6.41 0.76
C PRO A 9 5.51 -6.48 2.17
N ARG A 10 4.67 -6.52 3.20
CA ARG A 10 5.06 -6.64 4.62
C ARG A 10 5.84 -5.46 5.19
N CYS A 11 5.72 -4.27 4.60
CA CYS A 11 6.35 -3.03 5.09
C CYS A 11 5.46 -2.20 6.04
N GLY A 12 4.22 -2.62 6.32
CA GLY A 12 3.34 -1.94 7.27
C GLY A 12 2.22 -1.11 6.64
N THR A 13 1.92 -1.29 5.36
CA THR A 13 0.85 -0.55 4.67
C THR A 13 -0.52 -0.70 5.34
N SER A 14 -0.87 -1.89 5.83
CA SER A 14 -2.13 -2.10 6.55
C SER A 14 -2.19 -1.35 7.88
N ALA A 15 -1.07 -1.22 8.59
CA ALA A 15 -1.00 -0.41 9.82
C ALA A 15 -1.17 1.08 9.51
N MET A 16 -0.55 1.56 8.42
CA MET A 16 -0.75 2.94 7.94
C MET A 16 -2.20 3.20 7.55
N MET A 17 -2.83 2.27 6.84
CA MET A 17 -4.25 2.40 6.50
C MET A 17 -5.13 2.55 7.74
N ARG A 18 -4.92 1.72 8.80
CA ARG A 18 -5.66 1.84 10.05
C ARG A 18 -5.51 3.21 10.70
N LEU A 19 -4.29 3.75 10.69
CA LEU A 19 -4.05 5.10 11.20
C LEU A 19 -4.83 6.14 10.38
N LEU A 20 -4.74 6.08 9.06
CA LEU A 20 -5.39 7.06 8.20
C LEU A 20 -6.92 6.98 8.24
N LEU A 21 -7.48 5.79 8.38
CA LEU A 21 -8.94 5.59 8.45
C LEU A 21 -9.58 6.11 9.74
N SER A 22 -8.79 6.52 10.73
CA SER A 22 -9.31 7.27 11.88
C SER A 22 -9.68 8.73 11.54
N GLU A 23 -9.16 9.26 10.43
CA GLU A 23 -9.30 10.67 10.05
C GLU A 23 -9.84 10.89 8.63
N PHE A 24 -9.66 9.92 7.76
CA PHE A 24 -10.03 10.01 6.34
C PHE A 24 -10.92 8.82 5.93
N PRO A 25 -11.93 9.02 5.09
CA PRO A 25 -12.76 7.92 4.61
C PRO A 25 -11.95 6.95 3.72
N ALA A 26 -12.29 5.67 3.80
CA ALA A 26 -11.82 4.70 2.82
C ALA A 26 -12.37 5.04 1.44
N HIS A 27 -11.58 4.81 0.40
CA HIS A 27 -12.06 4.94 -0.97
C HIS A 27 -13.14 3.89 -1.26
N SER A 28 -14.26 4.31 -1.84
CA SER A 28 -15.43 3.46 -2.10
C SER A 28 -15.11 2.23 -2.99
N TYR A 29 -14.12 2.36 -3.84
CA TYR A 29 -13.64 1.27 -4.68
C TYR A 29 -13.10 0.08 -3.87
N ALA A 30 -12.54 0.32 -2.69
CA ALA A 30 -12.08 -0.74 -1.80
C ALA A 30 -13.23 -1.60 -1.25
N GLU A 31 -14.45 -1.05 -1.18
CA GLU A 31 -15.66 -1.76 -0.73
C GLU A 31 -16.25 -2.66 -1.82
N GLN A 32 -16.05 -2.31 -3.09
CA GLN A 32 -16.61 -3.04 -4.23
C GLN A 32 -15.87 -4.35 -4.52
N PHE A 33 -14.63 -4.46 -4.08
CA PHE A 33 -13.81 -5.65 -4.24
C PHE A 33 -13.50 -6.24 -2.86
N PRO A 34 -14.40 -7.07 -2.32
CA PRO A 34 -14.14 -7.76 -1.09
C PRO A 34 -12.83 -8.55 -1.26
N SER A 35 -11.82 -8.19 -0.48
CA SER A 35 -10.58 -8.95 -0.47
C SER A 35 -10.92 -10.39 -0.15
N TYR A 36 -10.39 -11.32 -0.93
CA TYR A 36 -10.47 -12.76 -0.64
C TYR A 36 -9.70 -13.15 0.63
N VAL A 37 -8.88 -12.25 1.12
CA VAL A 37 -8.34 -12.37 2.47
C VAL A 37 -9.53 -12.19 3.39
N ALA A 38 -9.92 -13.27 4.07
CA ALA A 38 -11.05 -13.30 4.97
C ALA A 38 -11.14 -11.99 5.74
N LYS A 39 -12.35 -11.42 5.87
CA LYS A 39 -12.61 -10.18 6.64
C LYS A 39 -11.92 -10.20 8.02
N GLU A 40 -11.69 -11.39 8.56
CA GLU A 40 -10.95 -11.64 9.79
C GLU A 40 -9.48 -11.21 9.74
N LYS A 41 -8.81 -11.32 8.57
CA LYS A 41 -7.41 -10.93 8.38
C LYS A 41 -7.25 -9.52 7.82
N ASN A 42 -8.30 -8.98 7.22
CA ASN A 42 -8.31 -7.65 6.63
C ASN A 42 -9.70 -7.01 6.82
N PRO A 43 -10.11 -6.76 8.10
CA PRO A 43 -11.45 -6.27 8.43
C PRO A 43 -11.76 -4.92 7.81
N GLU A 44 -10.73 -4.15 7.46
CA GLU A 44 -10.84 -2.82 6.87
C GLU A 44 -11.06 -2.85 5.35
N GLY A 45 -11.21 -4.04 4.74
CA GLY A 45 -11.46 -4.17 3.31
C GLY A 45 -10.34 -3.65 2.42
N PHE A 46 -9.11 -3.62 2.93
CA PHE A 46 -7.97 -3.15 2.16
C PHE A 46 -7.73 -4.05 0.96
N TRP A 47 -7.55 -3.43 -0.16
CA TRP A 47 -7.16 -4.11 -1.37
C TRP A 47 -5.90 -4.93 -1.18
N ASP A 48 -5.94 -6.22 -1.53
CA ASP A 48 -4.77 -7.08 -1.55
C ASP A 48 -4.39 -7.42 -3.00
N VAL A 49 -3.10 -7.29 -3.32
CA VAL A 49 -2.50 -7.48 -4.66
C VAL A 49 -2.80 -8.84 -5.28
N LYS A 50 -3.12 -9.84 -4.50
CA LYS A 50 -3.41 -11.20 -4.98
C LYS A 50 -4.54 -11.26 -6.00
N HIS A 51 -5.39 -10.27 -6.02
CA HIS A 51 -6.59 -10.24 -6.87
C HIS A 51 -6.51 -9.20 -7.98
N SER A 52 -5.36 -8.57 -8.19
CA SER A 52 -5.12 -7.67 -9.33
C SER A 52 -5.28 -8.36 -10.71
N VAL A 53 -5.39 -9.67 -10.74
CA VAL A 53 -5.66 -10.46 -11.98
C VAL A 53 -7.12 -10.28 -12.46
N VAL A 54 -8.01 -9.84 -11.61
CA VAL A 54 -9.45 -9.66 -11.88
C VAL A 54 -9.81 -8.21 -12.18
N PHE A 55 -8.82 -7.29 -12.21
CA PHE A 55 -9.06 -5.95 -12.74
C PHE A 55 -9.25 -6.03 -14.26
N ASP A 56 -10.45 -6.24 -14.65
CA ASP A 56 -10.89 -5.90 -15.99
C ASP A 56 -10.83 -4.37 -16.11
N GLN A 57 -9.60 -3.85 -16.33
CA GLN A 57 -9.30 -2.61 -17.05
C GLN A 57 -10.08 -1.33 -16.69
N GLU A 58 -10.85 -1.30 -15.61
CA GLU A 58 -11.58 -0.10 -15.22
C GLU A 58 -10.67 0.87 -14.44
N ALA A 59 -10.69 2.13 -14.87
CA ALA A 59 -10.01 3.20 -14.15
C ALA A 59 -10.62 3.34 -12.74
N ILE A 60 -9.75 3.39 -11.72
CA ILE A 60 -10.18 3.69 -10.36
C ILE A 60 -10.65 5.15 -10.34
N PRO A 61 -11.92 5.42 -10.00
CA PRO A 61 -12.45 6.78 -10.02
C PRO A 61 -11.75 7.65 -8.99
N TYR A 62 -11.60 8.93 -9.27
CA TYR A 62 -11.09 9.87 -8.28
C TYR A 62 -12.14 10.13 -7.21
N GLU A 63 -11.73 10.05 -5.95
CA GLU A 63 -12.57 10.35 -4.79
C GLU A 63 -11.82 11.28 -3.84
N GLU A 64 -12.30 12.53 -3.74
CA GLU A 64 -11.63 13.55 -2.94
C GLU A 64 -11.62 13.21 -1.44
N GLY A 65 -10.51 13.47 -0.78
CA GLY A 65 -10.35 13.22 0.65
C GLY A 65 -10.21 11.75 1.05
N SER A 66 -10.42 10.81 0.13
CA SER A 66 -10.35 9.38 0.41
C SER A 66 -8.91 8.85 0.48
N VAL A 67 -8.77 7.69 1.12
CA VAL A 67 -7.53 6.92 1.22
C VAL A 67 -7.67 5.57 0.54
N ILE A 68 -6.69 5.21 -0.28
CA ILE A 68 -6.63 3.91 -0.96
C ILE A 68 -5.24 3.30 -0.85
N LYS A 69 -5.15 1.98 -0.68
CA LYS A 69 -3.89 1.23 -0.72
C LYS A 69 -3.72 0.59 -2.10
N LEU A 70 -2.62 0.93 -2.78
CA LEU A 70 -2.31 0.43 -4.12
C LEU A 70 -0.86 -0.08 -4.19
N TRP A 71 -0.62 -0.94 -5.20
CA TRP A 71 0.69 -1.46 -5.55
C TRP A 71 1.03 -1.13 -7.01
N ALA A 72 2.29 -1.22 -7.41
CA ALA A 72 2.74 -0.81 -8.73
C ALA A 72 1.88 -1.31 -9.90
N PRO A 73 1.41 -2.58 -9.96
CA PRO A 73 0.55 -3.01 -11.05
C PRO A 73 -0.80 -2.28 -11.15
N GLN A 74 -1.21 -1.62 -10.06
CA GLN A 74 -2.47 -0.91 -9.96
C GLN A 74 -2.35 0.59 -10.24
N PHE A 75 -1.13 1.16 -10.22
CA PHE A 75 -0.93 2.60 -10.40
C PHE A 75 -1.45 3.11 -11.75
N LYS A 76 -1.36 2.30 -12.79
CA LYS A 76 -1.87 2.65 -14.13
C LYS A 76 -3.38 2.82 -14.21
N PHE A 77 -4.13 2.42 -13.18
CA PHE A 77 -5.58 2.53 -13.14
C PHE A 77 -6.09 3.78 -12.44
N ILE A 78 -5.22 4.60 -11.87
CA ILE A 78 -5.58 5.86 -11.24
C ILE A 78 -5.01 7.05 -12.02
N ASP A 79 -5.72 8.17 -11.94
CA ASP A 79 -5.19 9.46 -12.39
C ASP A 79 -4.24 10.02 -11.31
N THR A 80 -2.95 9.74 -11.45
CA THR A 80 -1.94 10.15 -10.48
C THR A 80 -1.79 11.65 -10.34
N SER A 81 -2.24 12.44 -11.34
CA SER A 81 -2.22 13.92 -11.27
C SER A 81 -3.17 14.47 -10.20
N LYS A 82 -4.18 13.69 -9.81
CA LYS A 82 -5.16 14.03 -8.77
C LYS A 82 -4.81 13.51 -7.38
N VAL A 83 -3.72 12.75 -7.28
CA VAL A 83 -3.24 12.25 -5.99
C VAL A 83 -2.51 13.37 -5.26
N LYS A 84 -3.05 13.82 -4.13
CA LYS A 84 -2.43 14.87 -3.31
C LYS A 84 -1.17 14.39 -2.61
N LEU A 85 -1.20 13.16 -2.08
CA LEU A 85 -0.09 12.59 -1.31
C LEU A 85 0.07 11.10 -1.59
N LEU A 86 1.29 10.68 -1.86
CA LEU A 86 1.72 9.28 -1.89
C LEU A 86 2.48 8.95 -0.60
N VAL A 87 1.89 8.14 0.27
CA VAL A 87 2.53 7.63 1.48
C VAL A 87 3.22 6.31 1.17
N ILE A 88 4.54 6.28 1.31
CA ILE A 88 5.38 5.12 0.99
C ILE A 88 5.89 4.50 2.28
N MET A 89 5.33 3.34 2.64
CA MET A 89 5.79 2.59 3.80
C MET A 89 7.08 1.83 3.51
N GLN A 90 7.99 1.88 4.46
CA GLN A 90 9.23 1.10 4.41
C GLN A 90 9.54 0.45 5.75
N ARG A 91 10.18 -0.70 5.72
CA ARG A 91 10.61 -1.40 6.92
C ARG A 91 12.05 -1.03 7.24
N ASP A 92 12.34 -0.86 8.53
CA ASP A 92 13.69 -0.48 9.01
C ASP A 92 14.70 -1.57 8.75
N ASN A 93 14.27 -2.82 8.85
CA ASN A 93 15.12 -3.98 8.66
C ASN A 93 14.65 -4.81 7.46
N PHE A 94 15.43 -4.76 6.38
CA PHE A 94 15.17 -5.47 5.14
C PHE A 94 15.11 -6.99 5.33
N MET A 95 16.00 -7.56 6.14
CA MET A 95 15.99 -9.01 6.38
C MET A 95 14.72 -9.46 7.10
N LYS A 96 14.28 -8.70 8.11
CA LYS A 96 12.99 -8.97 8.78
C LYS A 96 11.79 -8.81 7.84
N GLN A 97 11.89 -7.96 6.82
CA GLN A 97 10.84 -7.86 5.81
C GLN A 97 10.81 -9.12 4.94
N ILE A 98 11.95 -9.60 4.48
CA ILE A 98 12.07 -10.85 3.71
C ILE A 98 11.54 -12.03 4.53
N GLU A 99 11.97 -12.21 5.77
CA GLU A 99 11.47 -13.25 6.67
C GLU A 99 9.94 -13.22 6.80
N SER A 100 9.38 -12.02 6.93
CA SER A 100 7.92 -11.83 7.00
C SER A 100 7.20 -12.16 5.70
N ILE A 101 7.82 -11.91 4.55
CA ILE A 101 7.28 -12.30 3.23
C ILE A 101 7.25 -13.83 3.13
N TYR A 102 8.33 -14.50 3.47
CA TYR A 102 8.40 -15.97 3.46
C TYR A 102 7.38 -16.61 4.41
N SER A 103 7.32 -16.12 5.66
CA SER A 103 6.36 -16.62 6.65
C SER A 103 4.92 -16.47 6.19
N CYS A 104 4.59 -15.35 5.54
CA CYS A 104 3.27 -15.12 4.99
C CYS A 104 2.97 -16.08 3.83
N ALA A 105 3.91 -16.27 2.90
CA ALA A 105 3.76 -17.18 1.79
C ALA A 105 3.51 -18.63 2.25
N LEU A 106 4.30 -19.08 3.22
CA LEU A 106 4.14 -20.41 3.83
C LEU A 106 2.77 -20.58 4.50
N ALA A 107 2.33 -19.58 5.28
CA ALA A 107 1.04 -19.64 5.96
C ALA A 107 -0.15 -19.67 4.98
N GLU A 108 0.05 -19.20 3.77
CA GLU A 108 -0.97 -19.16 2.71
C GLU A 108 -0.83 -20.31 1.70
N GLY A 109 0.08 -21.24 1.93
CA GLY A 109 0.33 -22.37 1.03
C GLY A 109 0.92 -21.95 -0.33
N ILE A 110 1.51 -20.76 -0.41
CA ILE A 110 2.19 -20.27 -1.62
C ILE A 110 3.59 -20.87 -1.66
N PRO A 111 4.06 -21.35 -2.83
CA PRO A 111 5.43 -21.79 -2.98
C PRO A 111 6.43 -20.71 -2.53
N PRO A 112 7.56 -21.08 -1.93
CA PRO A 112 8.57 -20.12 -1.51
C PRO A 112 9.03 -19.28 -2.69
N LEU A 113 9.01 -17.96 -2.52
CA LEU A 113 9.52 -17.03 -3.53
C LEU A 113 11.05 -17.14 -3.59
N SER A 114 11.60 -17.16 -4.80
CA SER A 114 13.04 -17.13 -4.96
C SER A 114 13.61 -15.74 -4.55
N PRO A 115 14.90 -15.64 -4.20
CA PRO A 115 15.55 -14.34 -3.98
C PRO A 115 15.42 -13.39 -5.17
N GLN A 116 15.40 -13.96 -6.40
CA GLN A 116 15.19 -13.22 -7.64
C GLN A 116 13.78 -12.62 -7.70
N ASP A 117 12.74 -13.40 -7.36
CA ASP A 117 11.35 -12.92 -7.34
C ASP A 117 11.18 -11.79 -6.34
N ILE A 118 11.76 -11.93 -5.14
CA ILE A 118 11.72 -10.89 -4.12
C ILE A 118 12.43 -9.62 -4.60
N SER A 119 13.62 -9.76 -5.19
CA SER A 119 14.36 -8.62 -5.75
C SER A 119 13.56 -7.92 -6.84
N MET A 120 12.91 -8.69 -7.72
CA MET A 120 12.06 -8.17 -8.79
C MET A 120 10.83 -7.43 -8.24
N MET A 121 10.20 -7.94 -7.18
CA MET A 121 9.07 -7.25 -6.52
C MET A 121 9.48 -5.86 -6.03
N PHE A 122 10.63 -5.74 -5.33
CA PHE A 122 11.16 -4.45 -4.88
C PHE A 122 11.46 -3.50 -6.05
N LYS A 123 12.09 -4.04 -7.10
CA LYS A 123 12.48 -3.28 -8.29
C LYS A 123 11.27 -2.71 -9.02
N ASN A 124 10.29 -3.56 -9.31
CA ASN A 124 9.06 -3.18 -10.00
C ASN A 124 8.26 -2.17 -9.18
N GLN A 125 8.17 -2.36 -7.87
CA GLN A 125 7.47 -1.44 -6.99
C GLN A 125 8.12 -0.06 -6.96
N ASN A 126 9.45 0.01 -6.83
CA ASN A 126 10.16 1.28 -6.84
C ASN A 126 10.12 1.97 -8.21
N HIS A 127 10.20 1.21 -9.29
CA HIS A 127 10.05 1.73 -10.65
C HIS A 127 8.67 2.35 -10.84
N GLY A 128 7.58 1.63 -10.50
CA GLY A 128 6.22 2.15 -10.59
C GLY A 128 6.00 3.42 -9.75
N ILE A 129 6.59 3.50 -8.55
CA ILE A 129 6.55 4.72 -7.72
C ILE A 129 7.25 5.90 -8.42
N GLN A 130 8.37 5.67 -9.08
CA GLN A 130 9.14 6.71 -9.76
C GLN A 130 8.43 7.20 -11.02
N GLU A 131 7.95 6.29 -11.84
CA GLU A 131 7.34 6.62 -13.14
C GLU A 131 5.93 7.24 -12.95
N GLU A 132 5.06 6.54 -12.26
CA GLU A 132 3.65 6.94 -12.18
C GLU A 132 3.40 8.13 -11.26
N PHE A 133 4.22 8.31 -10.24
CA PHE A 133 4.09 9.40 -9.26
C PHE A 133 5.24 10.42 -9.35
N ALA A 134 5.81 10.64 -10.53
CA ALA A 134 6.97 11.54 -10.69
C ALA A 134 6.71 12.93 -10.06
N ASN A 135 5.53 13.48 -10.26
CA ASN A 135 5.14 14.84 -9.84
C ASN A 135 4.29 14.90 -8.57
N THR A 136 4.00 13.76 -7.94
CA THR A 136 3.18 13.71 -6.73
C THR A 136 4.03 13.95 -5.48
N THR A 137 3.50 14.68 -4.51
CA THR A 137 4.12 14.81 -3.17
C THR A 137 4.26 13.42 -2.53
N LYS A 138 5.46 13.10 -2.06
CA LYS A 138 5.78 11.79 -1.49
C LYS A 138 6.23 11.92 -0.04
N LEU A 139 5.63 11.11 0.84
CA LEU A 139 6.05 10.94 2.22
C LEU A 139 6.53 9.50 2.44
N ARG A 140 7.79 9.35 2.86
CA ARG A 140 8.33 8.04 3.24
C ARG A 140 8.23 7.87 4.76
N VAL A 141 7.58 6.80 5.19
CA VAL A 141 7.36 6.50 6.61
C VAL A 141 7.97 5.15 6.96
N LYS A 142 8.82 5.13 7.97
CA LYS A 142 9.36 3.89 8.53
C LYS A 142 8.33 3.23 9.44
N MET A 143 8.34 1.92 9.48
CA MET A 143 7.45 1.17 10.38
C MET A 143 7.73 1.44 11.85
N SER A 144 8.97 1.74 12.23
CA SER A 144 9.34 2.16 13.59
C SER A 144 8.68 3.47 13.98
N ASP A 145 8.68 4.46 13.08
CA ASP A 145 8.08 5.77 13.33
C ASP A 145 6.58 5.63 13.51
N LEU A 146 5.93 4.86 12.64
CA LEU A 146 4.50 4.58 12.76
C LEU A 146 4.12 3.91 14.10
N ARG A 147 5.01 3.07 14.65
CA ARG A 147 4.77 2.38 15.94
C ARG A 147 5.04 3.27 17.15
N SER A 148 6.07 4.10 17.08
CA SER A 148 6.52 4.91 18.23
C SER A 148 5.85 6.28 18.32
N LYS A 149 5.44 6.83 17.18
CA LYS A 149 4.94 8.20 17.04
C LYS A 149 3.82 8.32 16.00
N PRO A 150 2.73 7.54 16.14
CA PRO A 150 1.65 7.55 15.14
C PRO A 150 1.02 8.93 14.97
N ASP A 151 0.85 9.69 16.04
CA ASP A 151 0.25 11.02 15.99
C ASP A 151 1.13 12.05 15.27
N ASP A 152 2.45 11.98 15.44
CA ASP A 152 3.39 12.83 14.68
C ASP A 152 3.30 12.53 13.18
N VAL A 153 3.22 11.24 12.82
CA VAL A 153 3.05 10.80 11.42
C VAL A 153 1.73 11.32 10.85
N LEU A 154 0.65 11.22 11.61
CA LEU A 154 -0.67 11.69 11.17
C LEU A 154 -0.69 13.22 11.02
N THR A 155 -0.08 13.95 11.94
CA THR A 155 0.06 15.40 11.86
C THR A 155 0.80 15.83 10.61
N LEU A 156 1.94 15.20 10.33
CA LEU A 156 2.72 15.48 9.12
C LEU A 156 1.92 15.19 7.84
N ILE A 157 1.13 14.13 7.83
CA ILE A 157 0.27 13.82 6.67
C ILE A 157 -0.78 14.92 6.47
N LYS A 158 -1.42 15.40 7.55
CA LYS A 158 -2.41 16.48 7.48
C LYS A 158 -1.82 17.81 6.99
N GLU A 159 -0.56 18.08 7.30
CA GLU A 159 0.15 19.29 6.82
C GLU A 159 0.51 19.24 5.32
N LEU A 160 0.58 18.04 4.73
CA LEU A 160 0.98 17.81 3.34
C LEU A 160 -0.18 17.76 2.34
N ILE A 161 -1.42 17.73 2.81
CA ILE A 161 -2.63 17.62 1.98
C ILE A 161 -3.48 18.86 1.98
#